data_a4b57409e0ca8a240a97759c314c4c83
#
_entry.id   a4b57409e0ca8a240a97759c314c4c83
#
_cell.length_a   1.000
_cell.length_b   1.000
_cell.length_c   1.000
_cell.angle_alpha   90.00
_cell.angle_beta   90.00
_cell.angle_gamma   90.00
#
_symmetry.space_group_name_H-M   'P 1'
#
loop_
_entity.id
_entity.type
_entity.pdbx_description
1 polymer ?
#
loop_
_entity_poly.entity_id
_entity_poly.type
_entity_poly.pdbx_seq_one_letter_code
_entity_poly.pdbx_strand_id
1 'polypeptide(L)'
;MRYHSVSRRILVTSALPNANGPIHLGHMLEHIQTDIWVRYQRMRGHEVHYVCADDTHGTATMIRADEEGVTPEALIEVMREEHLEDFRGFSVEHDNYYSTHSEENRYYSELIYERLEKKGLIFTEEVEQLYDPEKDLFLADRFVIGECPRCGEAGQYGDNCEKCAATYNATELKNPRSVYSGRVPELRSSAHYFFDLPKYTEFLREWTRSGTVQSEVANKLSEWLDDGLRAWDISRDAPYFGFLIPGTEDLADRKRSVAGRIGYLRRQAELLRLAVAIVPAGINVVVLTATVATAAVAVGPGDQEAATVKPADRRLGLRS
;
A
#
# COMPACT_ATOMS: atom_id res chain seq x y z
N MET A 1 41.01 -10.68 -15.26
CA MET A 1 40.34 -11.46 -14.25
C MET A 1 38.83 -11.46 -14.56
N ARG A 2 38.26 -12.64 -14.91
CA ARG A 2 36.79 -12.75 -15.06
C ARG A 2 36.22 -12.96 -13.66
N TYR A 3 35.57 -11.91 -13.10
CA TYR A 3 34.73 -12.07 -11.92
C TYR A 3 33.55 -12.96 -12.33
N HIS A 4 33.57 -14.23 -11.97
CA HIS A 4 32.38 -15.07 -11.99
C HIS A 4 31.50 -14.65 -10.82
N SER A 5 30.70 -13.60 -11.01
CA SER A 5 29.61 -13.32 -10.07
C SER A 5 28.60 -14.46 -10.19
N VAL A 6 28.26 -15.09 -9.09
CA VAL A 6 27.17 -16.07 -9.04
C VAL A 6 25.92 -15.37 -9.54
N SER A 7 25.25 -15.95 -10.56
CA SER A 7 23.98 -15.42 -11.04
C SER A 7 22.94 -15.50 -9.92
N ARG A 8 22.24 -14.40 -9.65
CA ARG A 8 21.16 -14.35 -8.68
C ARG A 8 19.82 -14.32 -9.39
N ARG A 9 18.77 -14.86 -8.73
CA ARG A 9 17.38 -14.68 -9.12
C ARG A 9 16.80 -13.54 -8.29
N ILE A 10 16.29 -12.51 -8.97
CA ILE A 10 15.86 -11.27 -8.33
C ILE A 10 14.43 -10.97 -8.77
N LEU A 11 13.52 -10.80 -7.82
CA LEU A 11 12.18 -10.26 -8.06
C LEU A 11 12.18 -8.79 -7.64
N VAL A 12 11.75 -7.93 -8.55
CA VAL A 12 11.70 -6.47 -8.35
C VAL A 12 10.27 -6.00 -8.48
N THR A 13 9.89 -5.08 -7.61
CA THR A 13 8.60 -4.38 -7.72
C THR A 13 8.78 -2.91 -7.35
N SER A 14 7.97 -2.04 -7.96
CA SER A 14 7.80 -0.63 -7.58
C SER A 14 6.58 -0.46 -6.68
N ALA A 15 6.37 0.75 -6.15
CA ALA A 15 5.11 1.10 -5.54
C ALA A 15 3.98 0.98 -6.58
N LEU A 16 2.88 0.38 -6.17
CA LEU A 16 1.72 0.21 -7.04
C LEU A 16 1.00 1.55 -7.19
N PRO A 17 0.84 2.09 -8.41
CA PRO A 17 0.02 3.28 -8.63
C PRO A 17 -1.43 3.02 -8.24
N ASN A 18 -2.09 4.02 -7.69
CA ASN A 18 -3.51 3.92 -7.39
C ASN A 18 -4.32 4.11 -8.68
N ALA A 19 -5.27 3.20 -8.96
CA ALA A 19 -6.08 3.21 -10.18
C ALA A 19 -7.24 4.22 -10.15
N ASN A 20 -7.04 5.38 -9.51
CA ASN A 20 -8.03 6.46 -9.43
C ASN A 20 -7.68 7.68 -10.28
N GLY A 21 -6.61 7.63 -11.05
CA GLY A 21 -6.16 8.73 -11.89
C GLY A 21 -4.86 8.42 -12.64
N PRO A 22 -4.43 9.29 -13.57
CA PRO A 22 -3.29 9.05 -14.43
C PRO A 22 -1.96 9.01 -13.66
N ILE A 23 -0.94 8.45 -14.30
CA ILE A 23 0.44 8.47 -13.81
C ILE A 23 0.93 9.93 -13.72
N HIS A 24 1.53 10.28 -12.62
CA HIS A 24 2.16 11.58 -12.43
C HIS A 24 3.68 11.46 -12.27
N LEU A 25 4.40 12.58 -12.26
CA LEU A 25 5.87 12.61 -12.19
C LEU A 25 6.44 11.84 -10.99
N GLY A 26 5.73 11.78 -9.85
CA GLY A 26 6.16 11.01 -8.68
C GLY A 26 6.19 9.51 -8.96
N HIS A 27 5.15 8.97 -9.58
CA HIS A 27 5.11 7.57 -10.01
C HIS A 27 6.19 7.29 -11.06
N MET A 28 6.27 8.16 -12.09
CA MET A 28 7.19 7.97 -13.21
C MET A 28 8.65 7.96 -12.76
N LEU A 29 9.03 8.84 -11.82
CA LEU A 29 10.39 8.89 -11.29
C LEU A 29 10.80 7.56 -10.65
N GLU A 30 9.93 6.97 -9.85
CA GLU A 30 10.18 5.69 -9.19
C GLU A 30 10.32 4.56 -10.23
N HIS A 31 9.38 4.48 -11.16
CA HIS A 31 9.37 3.41 -12.16
C HIS A 31 10.57 3.49 -13.12
N ILE A 32 10.98 4.69 -13.54
CA ILE A 32 12.19 4.89 -14.37
C ILE A 32 13.44 4.47 -13.59
N GLN A 33 13.59 4.87 -12.32
CA GLN A 33 14.74 4.49 -11.52
C GLN A 33 14.82 2.98 -11.32
N THR A 34 13.67 2.34 -11.08
CA THR A 34 13.56 0.89 -10.94
C THR A 34 13.94 0.17 -12.24
N ASP A 35 13.42 0.62 -13.39
CA ASP A 35 13.72 0.04 -14.69
C ASP A 35 15.23 0.14 -15.05
N ILE A 36 15.85 1.30 -14.80
CA ILE A 36 17.30 1.47 -14.97
C ILE A 36 18.08 0.47 -14.12
N TRP A 37 17.68 0.28 -12.85
CA TRP A 37 18.34 -0.67 -11.96
C TRP A 37 18.14 -2.12 -12.45
N VAL A 38 16.94 -2.49 -12.89
CA VAL A 38 16.61 -3.81 -13.45
C VAL A 38 17.48 -4.10 -14.69
N ARG A 39 17.54 -3.16 -15.65
CA ARG A 39 18.39 -3.29 -16.85
C ARG A 39 19.86 -3.49 -16.47
N TYR A 40 20.35 -2.72 -15.51
CA TYR A 40 21.72 -2.87 -15.02
C TYR A 40 21.98 -4.26 -14.42
N GLN A 41 21.08 -4.79 -13.61
CA GLN A 41 21.24 -6.13 -13.03
C GLN A 41 21.19 -7.24 -14.09
N ARG A 42 20.32 -7.11 -15.09
CA ARG A 42 20.27 -8.01 -16.23
C ARG A 42 21.60 -7.98 -17.03
N MET A 43 22.17 -6.80 -17.26
CA MET A 43 23.47 -6.65 -17.90
C MET A 43 24.61 -7.30 -17.11
N ARG A 44 24.49 -7.39 -15.78
CA ARG A 44 25.43 -8.12 -14.91
C ARG A 44 25.26 -9.65 -14.98
N GLY A 45 24.29 -10.15 -15.72
CA GLY A 45 24.03 -11.59 -15.87
C GLY A 45 23.15 -12.20 -14.78
N HIS A 46 22.38 -11.38 -14.07
CA HIS A 46 21.37 -11.86 -13.12
C HIS A 46 20.05 -12.17 -13.83
N GLU A 47 19.29 -13.15 -13.32
CA GLU A 47 17.92 -13.42 -13.71
C GLU A 47 17.00 -12.45 -12.91
N VAL A 48 16.40 -11.48 -13.60
CA VAL A 48 15.62 -10.42 -12.96
C VAL A 48 14.22 -10.39 -13.52
N HIS A 49 13.23 -10.47 -12.63
CA HIS A 49 11.81 -10.31 -12.93
C HIS A 49 11.32 -9.00 -12.33
N TYR A 50 10.86 -8.08 -13.18
CA TYR A 50 10.27 -6.81 -12.76
C TYR A 50 8.76 -6.85 -12.93
N VAL A 51 8.04 -6.86 -11.82
CA VAL A 51 6.57 -6.95 -11.79
C VAL A 51 5.98 -5.77 -11.05
N CYS A 52 4.82 -5.30 -11.51
CA CYS A 52 4.04 -4.29 -10.82
C CYS A 52 2.55 -4.50 -11.11
N ALA A 53 1.70 -3.70 -10.49
CA ALA A 53 0.25 -3.74 -10.70
C ALA A 53 -0.36 -2.40 -10.27
N ASP A 54 -1.57 -2.12 -10.73
CA ASP A 54 -2.40 -1.07 -10.17
C ASP A 54 -2.94 -1.46 -8.80
N ASP A 55 -2.91 -0.53 -7.84
CA ASP A 55 -3.64 -0.61 -6.58
C ASP A 55 -5.07 -0.11 -6.82
N THR A 56 -5.98 -1.05 -7.00
CA THR A 56 -7.30 -0.78 -7.58
C THR A 56 -8.40 -0.58 -6.57
N HIS A 57 -8.25 -1.14 -5.36
CA HIS A 57 -9.32 -1.13 -4.37
C HIS A 57 -9.32 0.15 -3.54
N GLY A 58 -10.49 0.45 -2.99
CA GLY A 58 -10.59 1.50 -1.99
C GLY A 58 -11.49 2.67 -2.36
N THR A 59 -11.60 3.56 -1.40
CA THR A 59 -12.49 4.73 -1.44
C THR A 59 -12.17 5.66 -2.62
N ALA A 60 -10.90 5.90 -2.91
CA ALA A 60 -10.49 6.83 -3.98
C ALA A 60 -10.98 6.36 -5.36
N THR A 61 -10.86 5.07 -5.64
CA THR A 61 -11.37 4.47 -6.89
C THR A 61 -12.90 4.54 -6.96
N MET A 62 -13.59 4.30 -5.82
CA MET A 62 -15.06 4.41 -5.77
C MET A 62 -15.54 5.84 -6.04
N ILE A 63 -14.93 6.84 -5.41
CA ILE A 63 -15.28 8.25 -5.63
C ILE A 63 -15.11 8.61 -7.11
N ARG A 64 -13.95 8.26 -7.67
CA ARG A 64 -13.66 8.57 -9.07
C ARG A 64 -14.63 7.89 -10.04
N ALA A 65 -14.98 6.64 -9.79
CA ALA A 65 -15.96 5.90 -10.60
C ALA A 65 -17.35 6.55 -10.54
N ASP A 66 -17.77 6.98 -9.34
CA ASP A 66 -19.05 7.68 -9.15
C ASP A 66 -19.06 9.04 -9.87
N GLU A 67 -18.00 9.82 -9.78
CA GLU A 67 -17.83 11.09 -10.50
C GLU A 67 -17.90 10.94 -12.03
N GLU A 68 -17.38 9.84 -12.56
CA GLU A 68 -17.41 9.53 -13.99
C GLU A 68 -18.68 8.78 -14.44
N GLY A 69 -19.53 8.37 -13.50
CA GLY A 69 -20.76 7.64 -13.78
C GLY A 69 -20.52 6.22 -14.31
N VAL A 70 -19.42 5.58 -13.91
CA VAL A 70 -19.04 4.22 -14.30
C VAL A 70 -18.91 3.32 -13.08
N THR A 71 -18.78 2.00 -13.29
CA THR A 71 -18.46 1.09 -12.20
C THR A 71 -16.95 1.14 -11.84
N PRO A 72 -16.57 0.83 -10.59
CA PRO A 72 -15.16 0.74 -10.24
C PRO A 72 -14.36 -0.22 -11.13
N GLU A 73 -14.97 -1.36 -11.52
CA GLU A 73 -14.35 -2.33 -12.41
C GLU A 73 -14.07 -1.74 -13.81
N ALA A 74 -15.01 -0.96 -14.35
CA ALA A 74 -14.82 -0.31 -15.64
C ALA A 74 -13.73 0.77 -15.57
N LEU A 75 -13.69 1.54 -14.48
CA LEU A 75 -12.68 2.57 -14.27
C LEU A 75 -11.26 1.97 -14.22
N ILE A 76 -11.05 0.92 -13.44
CA ILE A 76 -9.72 0.34 -13.27
C ILE A 76 -9.15 -0.28 -14.54
N GLU A 77 -10.03 -0.80 -15.44
CA GLU A 77 -9.57 -1.29 -16.75
C GLU A 77 -9.07 -0.14 -17.64
N VAL A 78 -9.79 0.98 -17.67
CA VAL A 78 -9.36 2.18 -18.42
C VAL A 78 -8.05 2.73 -17.84
N MET A 79 -7.96 2.86 -16.52
CA MET A 79 -6.75 3.36 -15.87
C MET A 79 -5.54 2.46 -16.14
N ARG A 80 -5.72 1.14 -16.15
CA ARG A 80 -4.63 0.20 -16.46
C ARG A 80 -4.07 0.39 -17.87
N GLU A 81 -4.93 0.59 -18.86
CA GLU A 81 -4.49 0.85 -20.24
C GLU A 81 -3.73 2.17 -20.34
N GLU A 82 -4.22 3.24 -19.70
CA GLU A 82 -3.56 4.55 -19.66
C GLU A 82 -2.19 4.45 -18.97
N HIS A 83 -2.09 3.81 -17.80
CA HIS A 83 -0.83 3.61 -17.10
C HIS A 83 0.19 2.85 -17.93
N LEU A 84 -0.25 1.79 -18.63
CA LEU A 84 0.63 1.03 -19.53
C LEU A 84 1.12 1.87 -20.71
N GLU A 85 0.28 2.76 -21.26
CA GLU A 85 0.67 3.68 -22.33
C GLU A 85 1.72 4.68 -21.83
N ASP A 86 1.49 5.27 -20.67
CA ASP A 86 2.42 6.20 -20.03
C ASP A 86 3.78 5.54 -19.76
N PHE A 87 3.82 4.33 -19.21
CA PHE A 87 5.07 3.59 -18.98
C PHE A 87 5.81 3.28 -20.27
N ARG A 88 5.10 2.86 -21.32
CA ARG A 88 5.70 2.63 -22.66
C ARG A 88 6.30 3.91 -23.24
N GLY A 89 5.61 5.06 -23.06
CA GLY A 89 6.07 6.37 -23.51
C GLY A 89 7.43 6.77 -22.91
N PHE A 90 7.74 6.30 -21.71
CA PHE A 90 9.00 6.51 -21.01
C PHE A 90 9.97 5.32 -21.08
N SER A 91 9.66 4.32 -21.90
CA SER A 91 10.47 3.10 -22.08
C SER A 91 10.65 2.29 -20.78
N VAL A 92 9.71 2.38 -19.85
CA VAL A 92 9.65 1.53 -18.67
C VAL A 92 9.04 0.19 -19.06
N GLU A 93 9.74 -0.91 -18.79
CA GLU A 93 9.32 -2.24 -19.18
C GLU A 93 9.20 -3.17 -17.97
N HIS A 94 7.96 -3.54 -17.65
CA HIS A 94 7.65 -4.59 -16.68
C HIS A 94 7.57 -5.95 -17.40
N ASP A 95 8.07 -7.02 -16.77
CA ASP A 95 7.81 -8.37 -17.26
C ASP A 95 6.34 -8.75 -17.10
N ASN A 96 5.70 -8.22 -16.06
CA ASN A 96 4.25 -8.30 -15.87
C ASN A 96 3.74 -7.04 -15.14
N TYR A 97 2.81 -6.36 -15.74
CA TYR A 97 2.02 -5.28 -15.11
C TYR A 97 0.57 -5.72 -15.08
N TYR A 98 -0.03 -5.77 -13.89
CA TYR A 98 -1.33 -6.38 -13.73
C TYR A 98 -2.27 -5.53 -12.85
N SER A 99 -3.16 -6.17 -12.12
CA SER A 99 -4.17 -5.50 -11.28
C SER A 99 -4.25 -6.20 -9.91
N THR A 100 -4.43 -5.43 -8.84
CA THR A 100 -4.78 -5.99 -7.54
C THR A 100 -6.22 -6.53 -7.50
N HIS A 101 -7.08 -6.13 -8.46
CA HIS A 101 -8.40 -6.73 -8.66
C HIS A 101 -8.32 -7.90 -9.64
N SER A 102 -7.67 -8.98 -9.23
CA SER A 102 -7.51 -10.20 -10.03
C SER A 102 -7.86 -11.44 -9.22
N GLU A 103 -8.22 -12.52 -9.91
CA GLU A 103 -8.53 -13.80 -9.28
C GLU A 103 -7.34 -14.37 -8.49
N GLU A 104 -6.11 -14.20 -9.02
CA GLU A 104 -4.90 -14.62 -8.35
C GLU A 104 -4.66 -13.84 -7.05
N ASN A 105 -4.86 -12.52 -7.09
CA ASN A 105 -4.70 -11.71 -5.88
C ASN A 105 -5.81 -12.00 -4.87
N ARG A 106 -7.04 -12.26 -5.32
CA ARG A 106 -8.14 -12.71 -4.47
C ARG A 106 -7.77 -14.02 -3.76
N TYR A 107 -7.36 -15.03 -4.51
CA TYR A 107 -6.97 -16.32 -3.96
C TYR A 107 -5.87 -16.20 -2.89
N TYR A 108 -4.81 -15.43 -3.18
CA TYR A 108 -3.73 -15.26 -2.21
C TYR A 108 -4.12 -14.41 -1.00
N SER A 109 -5.01 -13.43 -1.17
CA SER A 109 -5.53 -12.61 -0.06
C SER A 109 -6.38 -13.46 0.89
N GLU A 110 -7.29 -14.27 0.35
CA GLU A 110 -8.10 -15.21 1.10
C GLU A 110 -7.23 -16.25 1.82
N LEU A 111 -6.25 -16.85 1.13
CA LEU A 111 -5.32 -17.81 1.70
C LEU A 111 -4.49 -17.22 2.86
N ILE A 112 -4.04 -15.97 2.74
CA ILE A 112 -3.30 -15.27 3.81
C ILE A 112 -4.23 -15.04 4.99
N TYR A 113 -5.44 -14.52 4.75
CA TYR A 113 -6.44 -14.31 5.78
C TYR A 113 -6.71 -15.59 6.56
N GLU A 114 -7.07 -16.70 5.90
CA GLU A 114 -7.33 -17.98 6.54
C GLU A 114 -6.15 -18.50 7.40
N ARG A 115 -4.91 -18.31 6.91
CA ARG A 115 -3.70 -18.72 7.66
C ARG A 115 -3.49 -17.89 8.92
N LEU A 116 -3.77 -16.59 8.84
CA LEU A 116 -3.67 -15.68 9.99
C LEU A 116 -4.77 -16.01 11.02
N GLU A 117 -6.00 -16.24 10.55
CA GLU A 117 -7.12 -16.64 11.38
C GLU A 117 -6.84 -17.96 12.11
N LYS A 118 -6.39 -19.02 11.39
CA LYS A 118 -5.98 -20.31 11.98
C LYS A 118 -4.86 -20.19 13.02
N LYS A 119 -4.06 -19.12 12.95
CA LYS A 119 -3.00 -18.82 13.94
C LYS A 119 -3.50 -17.99 15.12
N GLY A 120 -4.77 -17.60 15.16
CA GLY A 120 -5.32 -16.72 16.19
C GLY A 120 -4.75 -15.30 16.15
N LEU A 121 -4.45 -14.82 14.96
CA LEU A 121 -3.91 -13.48 14.70
C LEU A 121 -4.97 -12.53 14.15
N ILE A 122 -6.16 -13.02 13.88
CA ILE A 122 -7.32 -12.20 13.49
C ILE A 122 -8.31 -12.23 14.66
N PHE A 123 -8.85 -11.07 14.98
CA PHE A 123 -9.90 -10.89 15.97
C PHE A 123 -10.88 -9.82 15.53
N THR A 124 -12.02 -9.72 16.19
CA THR A 124 -13.06 -8.72 15.89
C THR A 124 -13.19 -7.71 17.02
N GLU A 125 -13.38 -6.45 16.65
CA GLU A 125 -13.74 -5.37 17.59
C GLU A 125 -14.87 -4.51 17.00
N GLU A 126 -15.70 -3.96 17.88
CA GLU A 126 -16.70 -2.97 17.51
C GLU A 126 -16.02 -1.61 17.25
N VAL A 127 -16.27 -1.05 16.08
CA VAL A 127 -15.75 0.27 15.69
C VAL A 127 -16.91 1.22 15.50
N GLU A 128 -16.87 2.36 16.21
CA GLU A 128 -17.80 3.43 15.97
C GLU A 128 -17.42 4.21 14.73
N GLN A 129 -18.33 4.33 13.80
CA GLN A 129 -18.13 5.00 12.52
C GLN A 129 -19.29 5.93 12.20
N LEU A 130 -19.04 6.92 11.37
CA LEU A 130 -20.07 7.78 10.81
C LEU A 130 -20.83 7.03 9.71
N TYR A 131 -22.15 7.11 9.75
CA TYR A 131 -23.06 6.43 8.85
C TYR A 131 -24.01 7.43 8.20
N ASP A 132 -24.20 7.31 6.89
CA ASP A 132 -25.15 8.11 6.12
C ASP A 132 -26.48 7.36 6.00
N PRO A 133 -27.54 7.79 6.71
CA PRO A 133 -28.82 7.09 6.69
C PRO A 133 -29.59 7.25 5.35
N GLU A 134 -29.25 8.28 4.55
CA GLU A 134 -29.88 8.49 3.24
C GLU A 134 -29.28 7.57 2.17
N LYS A 135 -28.00 7.30 2.28
CA LYS A 135 -27.28 6.43 1.35
C LYS A 135 -27.14 5.00 1.83
N ASP A 136 -27.54 4.71 3.07
CA ASP A 136 -27.44 3.40 3.72
C ASP A 136 -26.02 2.84 3.69
N LEU A 137 -25.03 3.69 4.08
CA LEU A 137 -23.63 3.29 4.05
C LEU A 137 -22.81 3.90 5.19
N PHE A 138 -21.80 3.15 5.66
CA PHE A 138 -20.76 3.66 6.53
C PHE A 138 -19.78 4.54 5.74
N LEU A 139 -19.45 5.69 6.32
CA LEU A 139 -18.61 6.69 5.68
C LEU A 139 -17.14 6.44 6.01
N ALA A 140 -16.34 6.10 5.01
CA ALA A 140 -14.90 6.17 5.15
C ALA A 140 -14.43 7.63 5.32
N ASP A 141 -13.23 7.82 5.85
CA ASP A 141 -12.68 9.13 6.22
C ASP A 141 -12.83 10.20 5.12
N ARG A 142 -12.65 9.81 3.85
CA ARG A 142 -12.78 10.71 2.69
C ARG A 142 -14.22 10.96 2.25
N PHE A 143 -15.19 10.29 2.83
CA PHE A 143 -16.61 10.51 2.58
C PHE A 143 -17.25 11.44 3.60
N VAL A 144 -16.45 11.96 4.54
CA VAL A 144 -16.88 12.93 5.55
C VAL A 144 -16.07 14.20 5.43
N ILE A 145 -16.77 15.34 5.44
CA ILE A 145 -16.15 16.67 5.53
C ILE A 145 -16.72 17.40 6.75
N GLY A 146 -15.90 18.24 7.36
CA GLY A 146 -16.31 19.02 8.53
C GLY A 146 -15.27 20.06 8.90
N GLU A 147 -15.33 20.52 10.16
CA GLU A 147 -14.35 21.46 10.69
C GLU A 147 -13.27 20.68 11.47
N CYS A 148 -12.01 21.06 11.26
CA CYS A 148 -10.88 20.48 11.99
C CYS A 148 -11.09 20.59 13.51
N PRO A 149 -10.96 19.50 14.29
CA PRO A 149 -11.14 19.54 15.74
C PRO A 149 -10.08 20.41 16.45
N ARG A 150 -8.89 20.58 15.80
CA ARG A 150 -7.76 21.32 16.35
C ARG A 150 -7.78 22.81 16.03
N CYS A 151 -7.85 23.19 14.75
CA CYS A 151 -7.73 24.59 14.33
C CYS A 151 -9.05 25.23 13.88
N GLY A 152 -10.14 24.46 13.77
CA GLY A 152 -11.45 24.97 13.34
C GLY A 152 -11.59 25.26 11.86
N GLU A 153 -10.62 24.89 11.02
CA GLU A 153 -10.71 25.09 9.57
C GLU A 153 -11.83 24.23 9.00
N ALA A 154 -12.69 24.85 8.19
CA ALA A 154 -13.82 24.18 7.55
C ALA A 154 -13.39 23.38 6.31
N GLY A 155 -14.26 22.44 5.87
CA GLY A 155 -14.05 21.68 4.64
C GLY A 155 -12.92 20.65 4.70
N GLN A 156 -12.57 20.19 5.91
CA GLN A 156 -11.53 19.19 6.10
C GLN A 156 -12.10 17.78 6.06
N TYR A 157 -11.33 16.84 5.48
CA TYR A 157 -11.69 15.42 5.46
C TYR A 157 -11.49 14.75 6.83
N GLY A 158 -12.04 13.52 6.98
CA GLY A 158 -12.07 12.80 8.25
C GLY A 158 -10.76 12.18 8.72
N ASP A 159 -9.65 12.36 8.00
CA ASP A 159 -8.35 11.77 8.30
C ASP A 159 -7.28 12.80 8.71
N ASN A 160 -7.29 14.00 8.12
CA ASN A 160 -6.27 15.00 8.37
C ASN A 160 -6.74 16.42 8.01
N CYS A 161 -6.08 17.41 8.58
CA CYS A 161 -6.29 18.82 8.26
C CYS A 161 -5.21 19.33 7.30
N GLU A 162 -5.60 19.81 6.13
CA GLU A 162 -4.68 20.38 5.14
C GLU A 162 -4.01 21.68 5.61
N LYS A 163 -4.65 22.40 6.56
CA LYS A 163 -4.14 23.69 7.08
C LYS A 163 -3.13 23.52 8.21
N CYS A 164 -3.41 22.67 9.21
CA CYS A 164 -2.55 22.52 10.38
C CYS A 164 -1.84 21.16 10.46
N ALA A 165 -2.01 20.30 9.45
CA ALA A 165 -1.43 18.95 9.36
C ALA A 165 -1.77 18.02 10.55
N ALA A 166 -2.81 18.35 11.34
CA ALA A 166 -3.27 17.47 12.41
C ALA A 166 -3.96 16.24 11.83
N THR A 167 -3.69 15.07 12.39
CA THR A 167 -4.41 13.82 12.12
C THR A 167 -5.46 13.59 13.23
N TYR A 168 -6.60 13.03 12.85
CA TYR A 168 -7.73 12.75 13.76
C TYR A 168 -8.62 11.66 13.13
N ASN A 169 -9.57 11.13 13.92
CA ASN A 169 -10.60 10.24 13.39
C ASN A 169 -11.76 11.05 12.82
N ALA A 170 -12.47 10.51 11.83
CA ALA A 170 -13.64 11.19 11.24
C ALA A 170 -14.72 11.55 12.26
N THR A 171 -14.85 10.76 13.33
CA THR A 171 -15.77 11.01 14.45
C THR A 171 -15.42 12.23 15.32
N GLU A 172 -14.18 12.74 15.22
CA GLU A 172 -13.71 13.91 15.94
C GLU A 172 -14.00 15.24 15.20
N LEU A 173 -14.36 15.18 13.90
CA LEU A 173 -14.73 16.37 13.13
C LEU A 173 -15.90 17.11 13.79
N LYS A 174 -15.81 18.42 13.78
CA LYS A 174 -16.94 19.29 14.18
C LYS A 174 -17.84 19.51 12.97
N ASN A 175 -19.16 19.50 13.20
CA ASN A 175 -20.17 19.70 12.17
C ASN A 175 -19.97 18.78 10.94
N PRO A 176 -19.77 17.43 11.13
CA PRO A 176 -19.51 16.52 10.04
C PRO A 176 -20.70 16.45 9.08
N ARG A 177 -20.39 16.29 7.79
CA ARG A 177 -21.38 16.07 6.73
C ARG A 177 -20.90 14.98 5.79
N SER A 178 -21.85 14.15 5.33
CA SER A 178 -21.59 13.21 4.26
C SER A 178 -21.28 13.95 2.96
N VAL A 179 -20.23 13.52 2.26
CA VAL A 179 -19.89 14.03 0.92
C VAL A 179 -20.99 13.65 -0.09
N TYR A 180 -21.64 12.50 0.11
CA TYR A 180 -22.67 12.00 -0.80
C TYR A 180 -24.02 12.68 -0.68
N SER A 181 -24.55 12.84 0.54
CA SER A 181 -25.90 13.37 0.77
C SER A 181 -25.90 14.81 1.30
N GLY A 182 -24.76 15.31 1.79
CA GLY A 182 -24.67 16.58 2.50
C GLY A 182 -25.31 16.54 3.90
N ARG A 183 -25.91 15.42 4.31
CA ARG A 183 -26.56 15.25 5.61
C ARG A 183 -25.54 15.13 6.74
N VAL A 184 -26.01 15.42 7.94
CA VAL A 184 -25.27 15.11 9.16
C VAL A 184 -25.31 13.60 9.35
N PRO A 185 -24.15 12.92 9.39
CA PRO A 185 -24.12 11.48 9.59
C PRO A 185 -24.47 11.10 11.04
N GLU A 186 -24.93 9.87 11.21
CA GLU A 186 -25.16 9.24 12.52
C GLU A 186 -23.93 8.46 12.96
N LEU A 187 -23.73 8.31 14.26
CA LEU A 187 -22.74 7.42 14.81
C LEU A 187 -23.34 6.02 14.94
N ARG A 188 -22.72 5.02 14.35
CA ARG A 188 -23.13 3.61 14.46
C ARG A 188 -21.93 2.72 14.69
N SER A 189 -22.14 1.61 15.41
CA SER A 189 -21.12 0.57 15.61
C SER A 189 -21.22 -0.50 14.53
N SER A 190 -20.06 -1.00 14.12
CA SER A 190 -19.92 -2.14 13.24
C SER A 190 -18.75 -3.00 13.69
N ALA A 191 -18.91 -4.34 13.67
CA ALA A 191 -17.83 -5.27 14.00
C ALA A 191 -16.81 -5.31 12.86
N HIS A 192 -15.56 -4.99 13.15
CA HIS A 192 -14.45 -5.03 12.19
C HIS A 192 -13.46 -6.14 12.53
N TYR A 193 -12.78 -6.64 11.50
CA TYR A 193 -11.71 -7.63 11.63
C TYR A 193 -10.37 -6.93 11.74
N PHE A 194 -9.58 -7.33 12.73
CA PHE A 194 -8.27 -6.75 13.01
C PHE A 194 -7.18 -7.82 12.94
N PHE A 195 -6.04 -7.44 12.37
CA PHE A 195 -4.81 -8.20 12.47
C PHE A 195 -4.02 -7.74 13.69
N ASP A 196 -3.61 -8.68 14.53
CA ASP A 196 -2.84 -8.44 15.77
C ASP A 196 -1.36 -8.15 15.46
N LEU A 197 -1.12 -6.97 14.85
CA LEU A 197 0.21 -6.49 14.50
C LEU A 197 1.14 -6.30 15.72
N PRO A 198 0.66 -5.89 16.91
CA PRO A 198 1.50 -5.76 18.11
C PRO A 198 2.31 -7.00 18.46
N LYS A 199 1.79 -8.21 18.19
CA LYS A 199 2.53 -9.47 18.42
C LYS A 199 3.83 -9.59 17.63
N TYR A 200 4.03 -8.76 16.61
CA TYR A 200 5.21 -8.76 15.75
C TYR A 200 6.21 -7.64 16.06
N THR A 201 5.99 -6.82 17.09
CA THR A 201 6.82 -5.65 17.41
C THR A 201 8.30 -6.01 17.53
N GLU A 202 8.66 -7.01 18.36
CA GLU A 202 10.06 -7.39 18.56
C GLU A 202 10.68 -7.99 17.29
N PHE A 203 9.94 -8.85 16.62
CA PHE A 203 10.37 -9.41 15.34
C PHE A 203 10.66 -8.31 14.30
N LEU A 204 9.77 -7.31 14.15
CA LEU A 204 9.96 -6.19 13.24
C LEU A 204 11.16 -5.32 13.66
N ARG A 205 11.36 -5.12 14.96
CA ARG A 205 12.51 -4.38 15.51
C ARG A 205 13.82 -5.05 15.14
N GLU A 206 13.93 -6.35 15.34
CA GLU A 206 15.12 -7.11 14.96
C GLU A 206 15.36 -7.11 13.46
N TRP A 207 14.29 -7.36 12.69
CA TRP A 207 14.38 -7.45 11.24
C TRP A 207 14.78 -6.14 10.58
N THR A 208 14.21 -5.01 10.96
CA THR A 208 14.56 -3.69 10.40
C THR A 208 16.00 -3.32 10.65
N ARG A 209 16.64 -3.88 11.70
CA ARG A 209 18.05 -3.63 12.03
C ARG A 209 19.00 -4.72 11.53
N SER A 210 18.51 -5.74 10.85
CA SER A 210 19.34 -6.84 10.31
C SER A 210 20.04 -6.53 8.98
N GLY A 211 20.00 -5.27 8.50
CA GLY A 211 20.56 -4.88 7.21
C GLY A 211 19.62 -5.14 6.02
N THR A 212 18.39 -5.52 6.27
CA THR A 212 17.34 -5.72 5.24
C THR A 212 16.80 -4.42 4.68
N VAL A 213 16.91 -3.33 5.43
CA VAL A 213 16.51 -1.98 5.00
C VAL A 213 17.66 -1.00 5.25
N GLN A 214 17.64 0.14 4.56
CA GLN A 214 18.62 1.20 4.76
C GLN A 214 18.51 1.78 6.19
N SER A 215 19.63 2.29 6.72
CA SER A 215 19.71 2.84 8.07
C SER A 215 18.70 3.94 8.34
N GLU A 216 18.48 4.82 7.37
CA GLU A 216 17.52 5.93 7.44
C GLU A 216 16.09 5.43 7.57
N VAL A 217 15.74 4.39 6.80
CA VAL A 217 14.44 3.72 6.85
C VAL A 217 14.28 3.00 8.20
N ALA A 218 15.32 2.26 8.66
CA ALA A 218 15.29 1.58 9.94
C ALA A 218 15.10 2.56 11.11
N ASN A 219 15.75 3.73 11.06
CA ASN A 219 15.59 4.76 12.07
C ASN A 219 14.16 5.33 12.09
N LYS A 220 13.58 5.60 10.91
CA LYS A 220 12.19 6.08 10.85
C LYS A 220 11.18 5.04 11.34
N LEU A 221 11.37 3.77 10.98
CA LEU A 221 10.52 2.69 11.46
C LEU A 221 10.64 2.48 12.99
N SER A 222 11.82 2.75 13.57
CA SER A 222 12.00 2.66 15.03
C SER A 222 11.11 3.62 15.79
N GLU A 223 10.83 4.83 15.28
CA GLU A 223 9.93 5.77 15.93
C GLU A 223 8.52 5.14 16.10
N TRP A 224 7.98 4.50 15.07
CA TRP A 224 6.67 3.83 15.15
C TRP A 224 6.67 2.61 16.07
N LEU A 225 7.79 1.87 16.09
CA LEU A 225 7.95 0.72 16.97
C LEU A 225 8.04 1.13 18.43
N ASP A 226 8.64 2.29 18.72
CA ASP A 226 8.78 2.85 20.07
C ASP A 226 7.47 3.47 20.57
N ASP A 227 6.69 4.09 19.69
CA ASP A 227 5.34 4.58 19.99
C ASP A 227 4.34 3.44 20.27
N GLY A 228 4.68 2.22 19.88
CA GLY A 228 3.85 1.02 20.01
C GLY A 228 2.93 0.80 18.80
N LEU A 229 3.03 -0.39 18.23
CA LEU A 229 2.17 -0.81 17.12
C LEU A 229 0.73 -1.03 17.61
N ARG A 230 -0.24 -0.67 16.78
CA ARG A 230 -1.66 -0.94 17.02
C ARG A 230 -2.14 -2.08 16.12
N ALA A 231 -3.18 -2.76 16.58
CA ALA A 231 -3.90 -3.72 15.74
C ALA A 231 -4.39 -3.04 14.45
N TRP A 232 -4.42 -3.80 13.38
CA TRP A 232 -4.68 -3.25 12.07
C TRP A 232 -6.05 -3.67 11.55
N ASP A 233 -6.93 -2.72 11.35
CA ASP A 233 -8.24 -2.94 10.74
C ASP A 233 -8.07 -3.36 9.26
N ILE A 234 -8.44 -4.61 8.97
CA ILE A 234 -8.32 -5.23 7.64
C ILE A 234 -9.66 -5.35 6.92
N SER A 235 -10.74 -4.83 7.50
CA SER A 235 -12.07 -4.89 6.93
C SER A 235 -12.69 -3.53 6.65
N ARG A 236 -13.73 -3.53 5.83
CA ARG A 236 -14.61 -2.39 5.58
C ARG A 236 -16.04 -2.91 5.38
N ASP A 237 -17.01 -2.10 5.80
CA ASP A 237 -18.41 -2.38 5.55
C ASP A 237 -18.76 -2.24 4.06
N ALA A 238 -19.73 -3.04 3.60
CA ALA A 238 -20.29 -2.87 2.28
C ALA A 238 -21.18 -1.60 2.22
N PRO A 239 -21.32 -0.98 1.02
CA PRO A 239 -20.65 -1.30 -0.22
C PRO A 239 -19.22 -0.74 -0.26
N TYR A 240 -18.25 -1.57 -0.46
CA TYR A 240 -16.85 -1.17 -0.59
C TYR A 240 -16.18 -1.94 -1.72
N PHE A 241 -15.43 -1.28 -2.59
CA PHE A 241 -14.74 -1.94 -3.68
C PHE A 241 -13.52 -2.70 -3.15
N GLY A 242 -13.63 -4.01 -3.09
CA GLY A 242 -12.65 -4.94 -2.56
C GLY A 242 -13.16 -6.38 -2.58
N PHE A 243 -12.37 -7.34 -2.13
CA PHE A 243 -12.80 -8.74 -2.02
C PHE A 243 -13.62 -8.97 -0.75
N LEU A 244 -14.52 -9.94 -0.78
CA LEU A 244 -15.20 -10.39 0.44
C LEU A 244 -14.22 -11.12 1.34
N ILE A 245 -14.35 -10.92 2.64
CA ILE A 245 -13.62 -11.70 3.63
C ILE A 245 -14.30 -13.08 3.71
N PRO A 246 -13.56 -14.21 3.64
CA PRO A 246 -14.12 -15.53 3.79
C PRO A 246 -14.96 -15.67 5.08
N GLY A 247 -16.15 -16.28 4.98
CA GLY A 247 -17.08 -16.44 6.09
C GLY A 247 -18.00 -15.24 6.37
N THR A 248 -17.94 -14.18 5.52
CA THR A 248 -18.82 -13.00 5.62
C THR A 248 -19.75 -12.85 4.42
N GLU A 249 -20.16 -13.97 3.82
CA GLU A 249 -20.99 -14.01 2.60
C GLU A 249 -22.44 -13.63 2.86
N ASP A 250 -22.92 -13.76 4.09
CA ASP A 250 -24.28 -13.37 4.47
C ASP A 250 -24.52 -11.88 4.35
N LEU A 251 -25.71 -11.50 3.88
CA LEU A 251 -26.07 -10.12 3.55
C LEU A 251 -25.94 -9.13 4.72
N ALA A 252 -26.07 -9.62 5.96
CA ALA A 252 -25.98 -8.79 7.17
C ALA A 252 -24.53 -8.45 7.58
N ASP A 253 -23.56 -9.31 7.21
CA ASP A 253 -22.16 -9.22 7.65
C ASP A 253 -21.17 -9.10 6.49
N ARG A 254 -21.59 -8.52 5.34
CA ARG A 254 -20.70 -8.36 4.19
C ARG A 254 -19.54 -7.44 4.52
N LYS A 255 -18.46 -8.00 4.99
CA LYS A 255 -17.17 -7.31 5.15
C LYS A 255 -16.30 -7.53 3.93
N ARG A 256 -15.70 -6.46 3.45
CA ARG A 256 -14.76 -6.52 2.33
C ARG A 256 -13.34 -6.31 2.81
N SER A 257 -12.44 -7.20 2.44
CA SER A 257 -11.02 -7.02 2.68
C SER A 257 -10.48 -5.90 1.80
N VAL A 258 -9.62 -5.08 2.37
CA VAL A 258 -8.85 -4.11 1.61
C VAL A 258 -7.60 -4.81 1.08
N ALA A 259 -7.69 -5.40 -0.11
CA ALA A 259 -6.58 -6.12 -0.74
C ALA A 259 -5.33 -5.22 -0.89
N GLY A 260 -5.51 -3.91 -1.14
CA GLY A 260 -4.42 -2.94 -1.14
C GLY A 260 -3.72 -2.82 0.22
N ARG A 261 -4.43 -2.92 1.35
CA ARG A 261 -3.79 -2.93 2.68
C ARG A 261 -3.10 -4.26 3.00
N ILE A 262 -3.60 -5.39 2.53
CA ILE A 262 -2.86 -6.67 2.59
C ILE A 262 -1.62 -6.59 1.67
N GLY A 263 -1.71 -5.94 0.51
CA GLY A 263 -0.57 -5.57 -0.33
C GLY A 263 0.37 -4.56 0.33
N TYR A 264 -0.15 -3.62 1.13
CA TYR A 264 0.65 -2.68 1.93
C TYR A 264 1.34 -3.38 3.12
N LEU A 265 0.75 -4.44 3.69
CA LEU A 265 1.43 -5.36 4.61
C LEU A 265 2.61 -6.08 3.91
N ARG A 266 2.53 -6.35 2.60
CA ARG A 266 3.69 -6.75 1.80
C ARG A 266 4.78 -5.68 1.73
N ARG A 267 4.43 -4.39 1.81
CA ARG A 267 5.40 -3.27 1.82
C ARG A 267 6.03 -3.04 3.20
N GLN A 268 5.32 -3.34 4.28
CA GLN A 268 5.85 -3.19 5.64
C GLN A 268 6.47 -4.49 6.14
N ALA A 269 7.31 -5.08 5.30
CA ALA A 269 8.28 -6.08 5.68
C ALA A 269 7.76 -7.23 6.55
N GLU A 270 7.72 -8.39 6.02
CA GLU A 270 7.79 -9.67 6.70
C GLU A 270 6.54 -10.33 7.30
N LEU A 271 5.38 -9.85 7.11
CA LEU A 271 4.41 -10.79 6.57
C LEU A 271 4.99 -11.44 5.30
N LEU A 272 6.03 -10.87 4.71
CA LEU A 272 6.93 -11.44 3.72
C LEU A 272 7.59 -12.75 4.17
N ARG A 273 7.95 -13.00 5.42
CA ARG A 273 8.37 -14.35 5.84
C ARG A 273 7.21 -15.32 5.95
N LEU A 274 6.00 -14.88 6.23
CA LEU A 274 4.80 -15.72 6.13
C LEU A 274 4.40 -15.92 4.66
N ALA A 275 4.60 -14.93 3.78
CA ALA A 275 4.44 -15.06 2.34
C ALA A 275 5.68 -15.68 1.64
N VAL A 276 6.89 -15.50 2.15
CA VAL A 276 8.13 -16.15 1.69
C VAL A 276 8.17 -17.65 1.99
N ALA A 277 7.36 -18.14 2.92
CA ALA A 277 7.06 -19.59 2.94
C ALA A 277 6.32 -20.08 1.68
N ILE A 278 5.86 -19.16 0.82
CA ILE A 278 5.19 -19.45 -0.47
C ILE A 278 6.13 -19.19 -1.66
N VAL A 279 7.17 -18.36 -1.48
CA VAL A 279 8.20 -18.14 -2.50
C VAL A 279 9.27 -19.24 -2.37
N PRO A 280 9.58 -19.98 -3.43
CA PRO A 280 10.60 -21.02 -3.37
C PRO A 280 11.93 -20.47 -2.83
N ALA A 281 12.61 -21.25 -1.98
CA ALA A 281 13.91 -20.89 -1.43
C ALA A 281 14.89 -20.49 -2.56
N GLY A 282 15.51 -19.31 -2.46
CA GLY A 282 16.50 -18.82 -3.43
C GLY A 282 16.05 -17.62 -4.28
N ILE A 283 14.87 -17.05 -4.07
CA ILE A 283 14.47 -15.81 -4.75
C ILE A 283 14.73 -14.62 -3.81
N ASN A 284 15.54 -13.65 -4.26
CA ASN A 284 15.72 -12.37 -3.59
C ASN A 284 14.63 -11.40 -4.06
N VAL A 285 13.82 -10.89 -3.14
CA VAL A 285 12.79 -9.88 -3.44
C VAL A 285 13.38 -8.50 -3.17
N VAL A 286 13.40 -7.66 -4.19
CA VAL A 286 13.83 -6.26 -4.09
C VAL A 286 12.61 -5.39 -4.32
N VAL A 287 12.24 -4.60 -3.31
CA VAL A 287 11.19 -3.58 -3.40
C VAL A 287 11.88 -2.23 -3.48
N LEU A 288 11.73 -1.54 -4.60
CA LEU A 288 12.20 -0.17 -4.77
C LEU A 288 11.01 0.76 -4.52
N THR A 289 11.05 1.48 -3.42
CA THR A 289 10.06 2.52 -3.10
C THR A 289 10.76 3.86 -3.05
N ALA A 290 10.37 4.77 -3.93
CA ALA A 290 10.82 6.16 -3.88
C ALA A 290 9.82 6.99 -3.06
N THR A 291 9.91 6.92 -1.74
CA THR A 291 9.41 8.02 -0.93
C THR A 291 10.63 8.88 -0.58
N VAL A 292 10.80 9.99 -1.30
CA VAL A 292 11.84 10.99 -1.03
C VAL A 292 13.24 10.41 -0.82
N ALA A 293 13.95 10.15 -1.94
CA ALA A 293 15.42 10.01 -2.01
C ALA A 293 16.08 8.77 -1.38
N THR A 294 15.44 7.61 -1.29
CA THR A 294 16.20 6.40 -0.91
C THR A 294 15.62 5.12 -1.51
N ALA A 295 16.38 4.45 -2.36
CA ALA A 295 16.08 3.10 -2.82
C ALA A 295 16.44 2.09 -1.71
N ALA A 296 15.47 1.30 -1.24
CA ALA A 296 15.72 0.21 -0.30
C ALA A 296 15.95 -1.10 -1.08
N VAL A 297 17.10 -1.71 -0.90
CA VAL A 297 17.43 -3.04 -1.43
C VAL A 297 17.32 -4.05 -0.30
N ALA A 298 16.34 -4.95 -0.35
CA ALA A 298 16.28 -6.08 0.58
C ALA A 298 17.15 -7.22 0.02
N VAL A 299 18.22 -7.60 0.72
CA VAL A 299 19.11 -8.71 0.36
C VAL A 299 18.86 -9.86 1.32
N GLY A 300 18.64 -11.06 0.78
CA GLY A 300 18.47 -12.27 1.59
C GLY A 300 19.75 -12.67 2.34
N PRO A 301 19.67 -13.57 3.34
CA PRO A 301 20.81 -13.95 4.16
C PRO A 301 21.87 -14.65 3.31
N GLY A 302 23.00 -14.00 3.10
CA GLY A 302 24.17 -14.56 2.41
C GLY A 302 25.10 -13.58 1.70
N ASP A 303 24.66 -12.36 1.37
CA ASP A 303 25.49 -11.41 0.63
C ASP A 303 25.68 -10.09 1.43
N GLN A 304 26.81 -9.95 2.11
CA GLN A 304 27.26 -8.72 2.77
C GLN A 304 28.03 -7.80 1.83
N GLU A 305 27.55 -7.54 0.63
CA GLU A 305 28.08 -6.44 -0.19
C GLU A 305 26.94 -5.54 -0.65
N ALA A 306 26.51 -4.65 0.23
CA ALA A 306 25.62 -3.57 -0.12
C ALA A 306 26.35 -2.56 -1.01
N ALA A 307 25.93 -2.44 -2.26
CA ALA A 307 26.34 -1.34 -3.11
C ALA A 307 25.71 -0.04 -2.60
N THR A 308 26.41 0.69 -1.78
CA THR A 308 26.08 2.08 -1.41
C THR A 308 26.27 2.95 -2.65
N VAL A 309 25.19 3.38 -3.27
CA VAL A 309 25.21 4.49 -4.22
C VAL A 309 25.32 5.77 -3.40
N LYS A 310 26.53 6.34 -3.31
CA LYS A 310 26.74 7.68 -2.72
C LYS A 310 26.02 8.71 -3.60
N PRO A 311 25.37 9.71 -3.01
CA PRO A 311 24.82 10.82 -3.79
C PRO A 311 25.97 11.55 -4.50
N ALA A 312 25.80 11.81 -5.78
CA ALA A 312 26.76 12.55 -6.58
C ALA A 312 26.93 13.96 -6.01
N ASP A 313 28.17 14.28 -5.72
CA ASP A 313 28.62 15.60 -5.20
C ASP A 313 28.25 16.68 -6.23
N ARG A 314 27.34 17.58 -5.87
CA ARG A 314 26.96 18.73 -6.67
C ARG A 314 28.08 19.77 -6.61
N ARG A 315 29.05 19.67 -7.53
CA ARG A 315 29.87 20.81 -7.94
C ARG A 315 29.98 20.86 -9.46
N LEU A 316 28.96 21.33 -10.09
CA LEU A 316 29.10 21.94 -11.43
C LEU A 316 29.26 23.44 -11.20
N GLY A 317 30.50 23.89 -11.20
CA GLY A 317 30.86 25.30 -11.26
C GLY A 317 30.53 25.82 -12.63
N LEU A 318 29.51 26.65 -12.71
CA LEU A 318 29.33 27.56 -13.84
C LEU A 318 30.40 28.65 -13.71
N ARG A 319 31.37 28.67 -14.60
CA ARG A 319 32.15 29.88 -14.94
C ARG A 319 31.73 30.35 -16.30
N SER A 320 31.37 31.63 -16.29
CA SER A 320 31.19 32.64 -17.35
C SER A 320 31.48 32.20 -18.78
#